data_ee5a28989ff154747bb7797745b6309e
#
_entry.id   ee5a28989ff154747bb7797745b6309e
#
_cell.length_a   1.000
_cell.length_b   1.000
_cell.length_c   1.000
_cell.angle_alpha   90.00
_cell.angle_beta   90.00
_cell.angle_gamma   90.00
#
_symmetry.space_group_name_H-M   'P 1'
#
loop_
_entity.id
_entity.type
_entity.pdbx_description
1 polymer ?
#
loop_
_entity_poly.entity_id
_entity_poly.type
_entity_poly.pdbx_seq_one_letter_code
_entity_poly.pdbx_strand_id
1 'polypeptide(L)'
;LNTLAMKSRITRWESLQYEIDKQLNKLAITTEKETKELLTDTLKDNYNRNVFNISKKAGFVANFSGINNKTVERVLSYPWSGSNYSDRIWENKRLLSKTIKNEMTQMIIRGESSKKVAARVSEKMNTSYKNAVRLVQTEHSYVMNEASKYTYEDLNIEQYEFLATLDSRTCSVCGKLDGKVFKLTEAKVGINYPPL
;
A
#
# COMPACT_ATOMS: atom_id res chain seq x y z
N LEU A 1 23.49 40.36 22.39
CA LEU A 1 22.38 40.55 21.41
C LEU A 1 22.08 39.30 20.54
N ASN A 2 23.09 38.46 20.29
CA ASN A 2 22.94 37.30 19.41
C ASN A 2 22.23 36.10 20.08
N THR A 3 22.39 35.89 21.38
CA THR A 3 21.86 34.72 22.11
C THR A 3 20.32 34.72 22.27
N LEU A 4 19.71 35.85 22.50
CA LEU A 4 18.24 35.99 22.61
C LEU A 4 17.55 35.77 21.25
N ALA A 5 18.14 36.34 20.19
CA ALA A 5 17.64 36.14 18.82
C ALA A 5 17.80 34.68 18.36
N MET A 6 18.87 33.99 18.74
CA MET A 6 19.06 32.56 18.48
C MET A 6 18.05 31.71 19.27
N LYS A 7 17.84 31.97 20.56
CA LYS A 7 16.83 31.26 21.36
C LYS A 7 15.43 31.40 20.76
N SER A 8 15.01 32.60 20.38
CA SER A 8 13.72 32.84 19.74
C SER A 8 13.57 32.08 18.41
N ARG A 9 14.62 32.00 17.60
CA ARG A 9 14.63 31.23 16.35
C ARG A 9 14.52 29.74 16.60
N ILE A 10 15.21 29.20 17.60
CA ILE A 10 15.16 27.77 17.98
C ILE A 10 13.74 27.41 18.45
N THR A 11 13.15 28.20 19.37
CA THR A 11 11.79 27.93 19.88
C THR A 11 10.74 27.97 18.77
N ARG A 12 10.85 28.93 17.85
CA ARG A 12 9.96 29.02 16.68
C ARG A 12 10.13 27.82 15.74
N TRP A 13 11.35 27.34 15.59
CA TRP A 13 11.70 26.15 14.83
C TRP A 13 11.10 24.88 15.43
N GLU A 14 11.26 24.69 16.74
CA GLU A 14 10.69 23.54 17.46
C GLU A 14 9.16 23.51 17.37
N SER A 15 8.51 24.66 17.52
CA SER A 15 7.06 24.80 17.35
C SER A 15 6.60 24.42 15.94
N LEU A 16 7.31 24.89 14.91
CA LEU A 16 6.99 24.55 13.52
C LEU A 16 7.17 23.06 13.25
N GLN A 17 8.24 22.46 13.78
CA GLN A 17 8.51 21.04 13.66
C GLN A 17 7.40 20.20 14.33
N TYR A 18 6.95 20.59 15.50
CA TYR A 18 5.83 19.94 16.19
C TYR A 18 4.54 19.99 15.37
N GLU A 19 4.20 21.16 14.79
CA GLU A 19 3.01 21.28 13.94
C GLU A 19 3.10 20.44 12.66
N ILE A 20 4.27 20.36 12.03
CA ILE A 20 4.49 19.48 10.87
C ILE A 20 4.28 18.02 11.26
N ASP A 21 4.88 17.55 12.34
CA ASP A 21 4.72 16.17 12.79
C ASP A 21 3.28 15.83 13.14
N LYS A 22 2.54 16.77 13.74
CA LYS A 22 1.11 16.63 14.01
C LYS A 22 0.29 16.48 12.73
N GLN A 23 0.56 17.28 11.71
CA GLN A 23 -0.14 17.18 10.43
C GLN A 23 0.21 15.87 9.69
N LEU A 24 1.46 15.44 9.71
CA LEU A 24 1.88 14.17 9.13
C LEU A 24 1.28 12.96 9.87
N ASN A 25 1.13 13.02 11.18
CA ASN A 25 0.44 11.99 11.96
C ASN A 25 -1.04 11.91 11.56
N LYS A 26 -1.73 13.05 11.49
CA LYS A 26 -3.12 13.10 11.06
C LYS A 26 -3.30 12.52 9.65
N LEU A 27 -2.42 12.90 8.73
CA LEU A 27 -2.41 12.37 7.37
C LEU A 27 -2.22 10.85 7.37
N ALA A 28 -1.25 10.32 8.11
CA ALA A 28 -1.00 8.88 8.17
C ALA A 28 -2.19 8.10 8.73
N ILE A 29 -2.82 8.58 9.81
CA ILE A 29 -4.03 7.97 10.42
C ILE A 29 -5.18 7.95 9.40
N THR A 30 -5.43 9.06 8.71
CA THR A 30 -6.49 9.15 7.71
C THR A 30 -6.20 8.21 6.54
N THR A 31 -4.97 8.21 6.02
CA THR A 31 -4.55 7.33 4.92
C THR A 31 -4.68 5.86 5.30
N GLU A 32 -4.27 5.47 6.50
CA GLU A 32 -4.40 4.09 7.00
C GLU A 32 -5.86 3.65 7.05
N LYS A 33 -6.73 4.50 7.61
CA LYS A 33 -8.17 4.24 7.72
C LYS A 33 -8.80 4.06 6.33
N GLU A 34 -8.62 5.04 5.45
CA GLU A 34 -9.20 5.01 4.10
C GLU A 34 -8.65 3.83 3.27
N THR A 35 -7.37 3.51 3.42
CA THR A 35 -6.76 2.34 2.76
C THR A 35 -7.38 1.05 3.30
N LYS A 36 -7.56 0.91 4.62
CA LYS A 36 -8.21 -0.25 5.22
C LYS A 36 -9.63 -0.45 4.71
N GLU A 37 -10.41 0.62 4.64
CA GLU A 37 -11.77 0.60 4.11
C GLU A 37 -11.78 0.15 2.65
N LEU A 38 -10.98 0.78 1.81
CA LEU A 38 -10.84 0.42 0.39
C LEU A 38 -10.44 -1.06 0.19
N LEU A 39 -9.44 -1.54 0.90
CA LEU A 39 -8.97 -2.92 0.77
C LEU A 39 -10.01 -3.94 1.28
N THR A 40 -10.74 -3.60 2.35
CA THR A 40 -11.84 -4.42 2.89
C THR A 40 -12.95 -4.57 1.87
N ASP A 41 -13.40 -3.45 1.30
CA ASP A 41 -14.47 -3.44 0.29
C ASP A 41 -14.02 -4.17 -0.98
N THR A 42 -12.78 -3.94 -1.41
CA THR A 42 -12.19 -4.65 -2.55
C THR A 42 -12.21 -6.16 -2.35
N LEU A 43 -11.76 -6.64 -1.17
CA LEU A 43 -11.72 -8.07 -0.87
C LEU A 43 -13.11 -8.70 -0.94
N LYS A 44 -14.08 -8.09 -0.26
CA LYS A 44 -15.47 -8.59 -0.20
C LYS A 44 -16.17 -8.53 -1.56
N ASP A 45 -16.05 -7.42 -2.27
CA ASP A 45 -16.70 -7.23 -3.57
C ASP A 45 -16.14 -8.18 -4.63
N ASN A 46 -14.80 -8.30 -4.73
CA ASN A 46 -14.18 -9.21 -5.68
C ASN A 46 -14.50 -10.68 -5.37
N TYR A 47 -14.50 -11.09 -4.11
CA TYR A 47 -14.93 -12.42 -3.73
C TYR A 47 -16.36 -12.70 -4.20
N ASN A 48 -17.29 -11.83 -3.87
CA ASN A 48 -18.71 -12.00 -4.25
C ASN A 48 -18.88 -12.05 -5.78
N ARG A 49 -18.21 -11.17 -6.52
CA ARG A 49 -18.24 -11.16 -7.99
C ARG A 49 -17.66 -12.45 -8.58
N ASN A 50 -16.54 -12.92 -8.04
CA ASN A 50 -15.89 -14.14 -8.52
C ASN A 50 -16.78 -15.37 -8.30
N VAL A 51 -17.35 -15.53 -7.08
CA VAL A 51 -18.32 -16.60 -6.79
C VAL A 51 -19.50 -16.55 -7.74
N PHE A 52 -20.10 -15.38 -7.93
CA PHE A 52 -21.23 -15.20 -8.85
C PHE A 52 -20.86 -15.58 -10.30
N ASN A 53 -19.72 -15.08 -10.80
CA ASN A 53 -19.30 -15.32 -12.18
C ASN A 53 -18.96 -16.78 -12.45
N ILE A 54 -18.27 -17.45 -11.53
CA ILE A 54 -17.90 -18.86 -11.67
C ILE A 54 -19.15 -19.73 -11.58
N SER A 55 -20.03 -19.52 -10.59
CA SER A 55 -21.27 -20.25 -10.40
C SER A 55 -22.18 -20.13 -11.63
N LYS A 56 -22.32 -18.92 -12.18
CA LYS A 56 -23.09 -18.67 -13.39
C LYS A 56 -22.52 -19.43 -14.60
N LYS A 57 -21.20 -19.43 -14.78
CA LYS A 57 -20.53 -20.14 -15.89
C LYS A 57 -20.61 -21.65 -15.75
N ALA A 58 -20.50 -22.16 -14.53
CA ALA A 58 -20.57 -23.59 -14.24
C ALA A 58 -22.02 -24.14 -14.13
N GLY A 59 -23.04 -23.26 -14.17
CA GLY A 59 -24.45 -23.66 -14.18
C GLY A 59 -24.97 -24.16 -12.82
N PHE A 60 -24.34 -23.81 -11.72
CA PHE A 60 -24.84 -24.18 -10.38
C PHE A 60 -25.04 -22.93 -9.50
N VAL A 61 -25.85 -23.06 -8.45
CA VAL A 61 -26.04 -22.01 -7.44
C VAL A 61 -25.13 -22.32 -6.27
N ALA A 62 -24.08 -21.53 -6.12
CA ALA A 62 -23.21 -21.63 -4.94
C ALA A 62 -23.93 -21.05 -3.71
N ASN A 63 -23.97 -21.82 -2.64
CA ASN A 63 -24.39 -21.32 -1.33
C ASN A 63 -23.13 -20.88 -0.58
N PHE A 64 -22.93 -19.56 -0.46
CA PHE A 64 -21.74 -18.97 0.17
C PHE A 64 -22.13 -17.91 1.20
N SER A 65 -21.37 -17.84 2.28
CA SER A 65 -21.62 -16.92 3.40
C SER A 65 -20.86 -15.60 3.30
N GLY A 66 -20.08 -15.41 2.23
CA GLY A 66 -19.20 -14.27 2.08
C GLY A 66 -17.93 -14.35 2.96
N ILE A 67 -17.01 -13.41 2.76
CA ILE A 67 -15.79 -13.32 3.56
C ILE A 67 -16.12 -12.67 4.91
N ASN A 68 -15.81 -13.38 6.01
CA ASN A 68 -16.02 -12.87 7.35
C ASN A 68 -14.91 -11.88 7.75
N ASN A 69 -15.16 -11.05 8.77
CA ASN A 69 -14.23 -10.01 9.20
C ASN A 69 -12.90 -10.58 9.71
N LYS A 70 -12.86 -11.78 10.30
CA LYS A 70 -11.63 -12.43 10.76
C LYS A 70 -10.71 -12.77 9.58
N THR A 71 -11.28 -13.23 8.47
CA THR A 71 -10.52 -13.46 7.23
C THR A 71 -10.02 -12.16 6.63
N VAL A 72 -10.86 -11.09 6.62
CA VAL A 72 -10.42 -9.75 6.20
C VAL A 72 -9.20 -9.30 6.99
N GLU A 73 -9.26 -9.31 8.32
CA GLU A 73 -8.14 -8.89 9.16
C GLU A 73 -6.88 -9.74 8.90
N ARG A 74 -7.03 -11.05 8.71
CA ARG A 74 -5.90 -11.94 8.40
C ARG A 74 -5.24 -11.58 7.07
N VAL A 75 -6.00 -11.31 6.02
CA VAL A 75 -5.47 -10.90 4.72
C VAL A 75 -4.77 -9.55 4.82
N LEU A 76 -5.42 -8.55 5.42
CA LEU A 76 -4.88 -7.20 5.48
C LEU A 76 -3.65 -7.07 6.40
N SER A 77 -3.56 -7.89 7.45
CA SER A 77 -2.40 -7.88 8.36
C SER A 77 -1.23 -8.74 7.86
N TYR A 78 -1.41 -9.58 6.85
CA TYR A 78 -0.36 -10.47 6.36
C TYR A 78 0.76 -9.69 5.65
N PRO A 79 2.03 -9.82 6.08
CA PRO A 79 3.16 -9.09 5.52
C PRO A 79 3.67 -9.79 4.24
N TRP A 80 2.85 -9.92 3.21
CA TRP A 80 3.08 -10.72 2.01
C TRP A 80 4.37 -10.35 1.24
N SER A 81 4.87 -9.14 1.41
CA SER A 81 6.14 -8.67 0.80
C SER A 81 7.07 -8.03 1.84
N GLY A 82 7.13 -8.64 3.04
CA GLY A 82 7.98 -8.21 4.16
C GLY A 82 7.33 -7.23 5.12
N SER A 83 6.24 -6.57 4.75
CA SER A 83 5.45 -5.65 5.58
C SER A 83 4.01 -5.59 5.07
N ASN A 84 3.06 -5.25 5.92
CA ASN A 84 1.69 -4.97 5.52
C ASN A 84 1.50 -3.49 5.12
N TYR A 85 0.31 -3.13 4.64
CA TYR A 85 0.00 -1.77 4.18
C TYR A 85 0.16 -0.69 5.27
N SER A 86 -0.26 -1.01 6.51
CA SER A 86 -0.16 -0.09 7.65
C SER A 86 1.29 0.22 7.99
N ASP A 87 2.14 -0.81 8.15
CA ASP A 87 3.57 -0.64 8.41
C ASP A 87 4.23 0.28 7.38
N ARG A 88 3.88 0.12 6.10
CA ARG A 88 4.42 0.92 5.00
C ARG A 88 3.95 2.37 5.03
N ILE A 89 2.68 2.62 5.38
CA ILE A 89 2.15 3.98 5.55
C ILE A 89 2.93 4.70 6.65
N TRP A 90 3.12 4.05 7.80
CA TRP A 90 3.84 4.63 8.93
C TRP A 90 5.32 4.82 8.64
N GLU A 91 5.96 3.89 7.94
CA GLU A 91 7.36 4.04 7.50
C GLU A 91 7.52 5.21 6.51
N ASN A 92 6.63 5.34 5.52
CA ASN A 92 6.62 6.48 4.60
C ASN A 92 6.47 7.81 5.35
N LYS A 93 5.57 7.87 6.34
CA LYS A 93 5.40 9.04 7.22
C LYS A 93 6.69 9.36 7.97
N ARG A 94 7.33 8.34 8.57
CA ARG A 94 8.58 8.50 9.32
C ARG A 94 9.71 9.04 8.45
N LEU A 95 9.86 8.50 7.23
CA LEU A 95 10.86 8.96 6.27
C LEU A 95 10.60 10.39 5.81
N LEU A 96 9.34 10.74 5.54
CA LEU A 96 8.96 12.09 5.14
C LEU A 96 9.23 13.10 6.25
N SER A 97 8.82 12.82 7.50
CA SER A 97 9.09 13.65 8.66
C SER A 97 10.59 13.90 8.85
N LYS A 98 11.41 12.82 8.79
CA LYS A 98 12.87 12.93 8.88
C LYS A 98 13.46 13.79 7.75
N THR A 99 12.98 13.64 6.54
CA THR A 99 13.46 14.40 5.38
C THR A 99 13.13 15.88 5.53
N ILE A 100 11.90 16.22 5.87
CA ILE A 100 11.48 17.61 6.08
C ILE A 100 12.32 18.25 7.20
N LYS A 101 12.49 17.54 8.33
CA LYS A 101 13.32 18.00 9.44
C LYS A 101 14.74 18.33 9.01
N ASN A 102 15.38 17.44 8.24
CA ASN A 102 16.74 17.62 7.76
C ASN A 102 16.83 18.84 6.81
N GLU A 103 15.93 18.98 5.85
CA GLU A 103 15.91 20.10 4.91
C GLU A 103 15.78 21.45 5.63
N MET A 104 14.91 21.51 6.62
CA MET A 104 14.70 22.72 7.40
C MET A 104 15.91 23.03 8.32
N THR A 105 16.55 22.02 8.90
CA THR A 105 17.78 22.20 9.69
C THR A 105 18.90 22.75 8.81
N GLN A 106 19.08 22.20 7.60
CA GLN A 106 20.08 22.67 6.64
C GLN A 106 19.82 24.12 6.17
N MET A 107 18.54 24.51 6.05
CA MET A 107 18.18 25.91 5.79
C MET A 107 18.75 26.85 6.83
N ILE A 108 18.59 26.51 8.11
CA ILE A 108 19.07 27.35 9.22
C ILE A 108 20.59 27.45 9.19
N ILE A 109 21.28 26.32 9.00
CA ILE A 109 22.75 26.23 9.00
C ILE A 109 23.35 27.00 7.81
N ARG A 110 22.76 26.86 6.61
CA ARG A 110 23.29 27.45 5.37
C ARG A 110 22.78 28.86 5.09
N GLY A 111 21.82 29.36 5.88
CA GLY A 111 21.19 30.67 5.62
C GLY A 111 20.41 30.71 4.30
N GLU A 112 19.87 29.56 3.84
CA GLU A 112 19.14 29.48 2.59
C GLU A 112 17.77 30.17 2.68
N SER A 113 17.29 30.67 1.54
CA SER A 113 15.96 31.30 1.51
C SER A 113 14.83 30.28 1.70
N SER A 114 13.78 30.66 2.41
CA SER A 114 12.59 29.85 2.62
C SER A 114 11.95 29.34 1.32
N LYS A 115 12.05 30.14 0.23
CA LYS A 115 11.56 29.75 -1.09
C LYS A 115 12.27 28.53 -1.67
N LYS A 116 13.61 28.46 -1.55
CA LYS A 116 14.41 27.31 -2.01
C LYS A 116 14.07 26.04 -1.20
N VAL A 117 13.92 26.19 0.11
CA VAL A 117 13.57 25.06 0.99
C VAL A 117 12.17 24.58 0.71
N ALA A 118 11.20 25.49 0.56
CA ALA A 118 9.82 25.12 0.21
C ALA A 118 9.76 24.32 -1.11
N ALA A 119 10.54 24.68 -2.13
CA ALA A 119 10.61 23.93 -3.38
C ALA A 119 11.12 22.48 -3.16
N ARG A 120 12.21 22.31 -2.38
CA ARG A 120 12.73 20.97 -2.07
C ARG A 120 11.77 20.12 -1.23
N VAL A 121 11.14 20.73 -0.23
CA VAL A 121 10.12 20.04 0.59
C VAL A 121 8.95 19.61 -0.30
N SER A 122 8.46 20.49 -1.18
CA SER A 122 7.38 20.16 -2.14
C SER A 122 7.75 19.00 -3.05
N GLU A 123 8.98 18.95 -3.56
CA GLU A 123 9.49 17.82 -4.36
C GLU A 123 9.48 16.51 -3.58
N LYS A 124 9.94 16.53 -2.32
CA LYS A 124 9.94 15.34 -1.44
C LYS A 124 8.52 14.88 -1.11
N MET A 125 7.61 15.81 -0.86
CA MET A 125 6.18 15.48 -0.65
C MET A 125 5.55 14.86 -1.90
N ASN A 126 5.86 15.37 -3.10
CA ASN A 126 5.38 14.78 -4.34
C ASN A 126 5.92 13.35 -4.56
N THR A 127 7.18 13.10 -4.23
CA THR A 127 7.77 11.75 -4.26
C THR A 127 7.06 10.83 -3.25
N SER A 128 6.77 11.31 -2.05
CA SER A 128 6.03 10.56 -1.03
C SER A 128 4.61 10.23 -1.49
N TYR A 129 3.92 11.16 -2.13
CA TYR A 129 2.60 10.94 -2.73
C TYR A 129 2.62 9.83 -3.80
N LYS A 130 3.59 9.87 -4.73
CA LYS A 130 3.75 8.83 -5.76
C LYS A 130 4.01 7.45 -5.14
N ASN A 131 4.78 7.40 -4.08
CA ASN A 131 5.03 6.15 -3.33
C ASN A 131 3.76 5.64 -2.64
N ALA A 132 2.96 6.53 -2.06
CA ALA A 132 1.68 6.16 -1.46
C ALA A 132 0.68 5.62 -2.50
N VAL A 133 0.58 6.26 -3.66
CA VAL A 133 -0.26 5.77 -4.77
C VAL A 133 0.18 4.36 -5.20
N ARG A 134 1.49 4.16 -5.40
CA ARG A 134 2.03 2.84 -5.76
C ARG A 134 1.73 1.79 -4.69
N LEU A 135 1.89 2.15 -3.41
CA LEU A 135 1.55 1.27 -2.29
C LEU A 135 0.09 0.82 -2.37
N VAL A 136 -0.85 1.76 -2.45
CA VAL A 136 -2.29 1.44 -2.52
C VAL A 136 -2.60 0.55 -3.72
N GLN A 137 -2.04 0.85 -4.90
CA GLN A 137 -2.24 0.03 -6.10
C GLN A 137 -1.71 -1.40 -5.94
N THR A 138 -0.56 -1.57 -5.30
CA THR A 138 0.07 -2.88 -5.07
C THR A 138 -0.72 -3.69 -4.05
N GLU A 139 -1.14 -3.08 -2.94
CA GLU A 139 -1.97 -3.73 -1.92
C GLU A 139 -3.37 -4.08 -2.48
N HIS A 140 -3.95 -3.21 -3.29
CA HIS A 140 -5.22 -3.49 -3.98
C HIS A 140 -5.09 -4.73 -4.89
N SER A 141 -4.01 -4.82 -5.68
CA SER A 141 -3.74 -6.00 -6.50
C SER A 141 -3.59 -7.27 -5.66
N TYR A 142 -2.87 -7.22 -4.55
CA TYR A 142 -2.73 -8.33 -3.62
C TYR A 142 -4.09 -8.80 -3.10
N VAL A 143 -4.90 -7.88 -2.60
CA VAL A 143 -6.23 -8.19 -2.03
C VAL A 143 -7.18 -8.78 -3.08
N MET A 144 -7.16 -8.27 -4.31
CA MET A 144 -7.96 -8.84 -5.42
C MET A 144 -7.58 -10.31 -5.71
N ASN A 145 -6.29 -10.61 -5.69
CA ASN A 145 -5.82 -11.98 -5.91
C ASN A 145 -6.16 -12.90 -4.73
N GLU A 146 -6.03 -12.42 -3.49
CA GLU A 146 -6.49 -13.18 -2.32
C GLU A 146 -8.01 -13.46 -2.38
N ALA A 147 -8.83 -12.50 -2.80
CA ALA A 147 -10.26 -12.72 -3.04
C ALA A 147 -10.51 -13.86 -4.04
N SER A 148 -9.74 -13.91 -5.13
CA SER A 148 -9.83 -14.98 -6.12
C SER A 148 -9.43 -16.33 -5.52
N LYS A 149 -8.36 -16.36 -4.73
CA LYS A 149 -7.90 -17.57 -4.05
C LYS A 149 -8.95 -18.13 -3.09
N TYR A 150 -9.54 -17.29 -2.24
CA TYR A 150 -10.64 -17.72 -1.36
C TYR A 150 -11.86 -18.19 -2.14
N THR A 151 -12.18 -17.54 -3.27
CA THR A 151 -13.26 -18.02 -4.15
C THR A 151 -12.96 -19.43 -4.69
N TYR A 152 -11.73 -19.68 -5.14
CA TYR A 152 -11.33 -20.99 -5.65
C TYR A 152 -11.38 -22.07 -4.56
N GLU A 153 -10.93 -21.75 -3.34
CA GLU A 153 -11.00 -22.63 -2.18
C GLU A 153 -12.47 -22.99 -1.85
N ASP A 154 -13.35 -22.01 -1.76
CA ASP A 154 -14.77 -22.22 -1.42
C ASP A 154 -15.56 -22.98 -2.52
N LEU A 155 -15.14 -22.87 -3.77
CA LEU A 155 -15.74 -23.59 -4.90
C LEU A 155 -15.02 -24.92 -5.21
N ASN A 156 -14.08 -25.37 -4.36
CA ASN A 156 -13.29 -26.58 -4.52
C ASN A 156 -12.55 -26.66 -5.89
N ILE A 157 -12.05 -25.52 -6.37
CA ILE A 157 -11.19 -25.46 -7.55
C ILE A 157 -9.78 -25.81 -7.14
N GLU A 158 -9.23 -26.88 -7.70
CA GLU A 158 -7.95 -27.44 -7.28
C GLU A 158 -6.74 -26.80 -7.98
N GLN A 159 -6.93 -26.20 -9.14
CA GLN A 159 -5.86 -25.69 -9.99
C GLN A 159 -6.21 -24.32 -10.58
N TYR A 160 -5.19 -23.54 -10.87
CA TYR A 160 -5.31 -22.27 -11.60
C TYR A 160 -4.21 -22.19 -12.68
N GLU A 161 -4.53 -21.48 -13.76
CA GLU A 161 -3.57 -21.13 -14.80
C GLU A 161 -3.08 -19.69 -14.57
N PHE A 162 -1.77 -19.48 -14.61
CA PHE A 162 -1.20 -18.15 -14.53
C PHE A 162 -1.25 -17.50 -15.91
N LEU A 163 -2.01 -16.40 -16.04
CA LEU A 163 -2.10 -15.64 -17.28
C LEU A 163 -1.44 -14.26 -17.08
N ALA A 164 -0.40 -13.98 -17.85
CA ALA A 164 0.25 -12.69 -17.88
C ALA A 164 -0.31 -11.82 -19.02
N THR A 165 -0.44 -10.52 -18.79
CA THR A 165 -0.65 -9.58 -19.89
C THR A 165 0.71 -9.38 -20.57
N LEU A 166 0.89 -9.99 -21.75
CA LEU A 166 2.14 -9.94 -22.49
C LEU A 166 2.27 -8.61 -23.25
N ASP A 167 2.88 -7.61 -22.63
CA ASP A 167 3.18 -6.30 -23.21
C ASP A 167 4.63 -5.87 -22.90
N SER A 168 5.01 -4.67 -23.35
CA SER A 168 6.36 -4.11 -23.13
C SER A 168 6.73 -3.90 -21.64
N ARG A 169 5.77 -4.00 -20.72
CA ARG A 169 5.95 -3.84 -19.27
C ARG A 169 5.97 -5.18 -18.54
N THR A 170 5.70 -6.29 -19.24
CA THR A 170 5.71 -7.62 -18.63
C THR A 170 7.13 -7.99 -18.18
N CYS A 171 7.29 -8.25 -16.89
CA CYS A 171 8.58 -8.67 -16.35
C CYS A 171 8.93 -10.11 -16.79
N SER A 172 10.22 -10.43 -16.76
CA SER A 172 10.71 -11.76 -17.17
C SER A 172 10.16 -12.91 -16.32
N VAL A 173 9.79 -12.66 -15.07
CA VAL A 173 9.17 -13.65 -14.17
C VAL A 173 7.76 -13.96 -14.64
N CYS A 174 6.91 -12.91 -14.81
CA CYS A 174 5.54 -13.09 -15.30
C CYS A 174 5.48 -13.78 -16.66
N GLY A 175 6.34 -13.36 -17.61
CA GLY A 175 6.40 -13.98 -18.94
C GLY A 175 6.81 -15.46 -18.92
N LYS A 176 7.64 -15.90 -17.95
CA LYS A 176 8.00 -17.30 -17.79
C LYS A 176 6.91 -18.15 -17.12
N LEU A 177 5.99 -17.53 -16.43
CA LEU A 177 4.88 -18.20 -15.73
C LEU A 177 3.62 -18.28 -16.61
N ASP A 178 3.54 -17.48 -17.66
CA ASP A 178 2.38 -17.41 -18.55
C ASP A 178 2.01 -18.79 -19.10
N GLY A 179 0.72 -19.13 -19.03
CA GLY A 179 0.16 -20.41 -19.45
C GLY A 179 0.50 -21.62 -18.55
N LYS A 180 1.22 -21.40 -17.43
CA LYS A 180 1.50 -22.51 -16.51
C LYS A 180 0.36 -22.76 -15.55
N VAL A 181 0.06 -24.05 -15.34
CA VAL A 181 -0.96 -24.52 -14.40
C VAL A 181 -0.30 -24.91 -13.08
N PHE A 182 -0.87 -24.46 -11.98
CA PHE A 182 -0.42 -24.76 -10.62
C PHE A 182 -1.57 -25.28 -9.76
N LYS A 183 -1.24 -26.11 -8.77
CA LYS A 183 -2.22 -26.46 -7.74
C LYS A 183 -2.48 -25.26 -6.84
N LEU A 184 -3.73 -25.07 -6.44
CA LEU A 184 -4.10 -23.95 -5.58
C LEU A 184 -3.37 -24.00 -4.23
N THR A 185 -3.11 -25.21 -3.70
CA THR A 185 -2.34 -25.42 -2.47
C THR A 185 -0.87 -24.99 -2.56
N GLU A 186 -0.35 -24.84 -3.78
CA GLU A 186 1.03 -24.41 -4.05
C GLU A 186 1.12 -22.90 -4.37
N ALA A 187 -0.02 -22.19 -4.37
CA ALA A 187 -0.10 -20.76 -4.65
C ALA A 187 0.65 -19.95 -3.59
N LYS A 188 1.74 -19.30 -4.00
CA LYS A 188 2.59 -18.45 -3.16
C LYS A 188 2.72 -17.08 -3.79
N VAL A 189 2.17 -16.06 -3.11
CA VAL A 189 2.29 -14.66 -3.50
C VAL A 189 3.77 -14.27 -3.64
N GLY A 190 4.12 -13.57 -4.72
CA GLY A 190 5.50 -13.18 -5.03
C GLY A 190 6.34 -14.26 -5.71
N ILE A 191 5.81 -15.48 -5.94
CA ILE A 191 6.54 -16.59 -6.59
C ILE A 191 5.80 -17.11 -7.83
N ASN A 192 4.60 -17.64 -7.66
CA ASN A 192 3.76 -18.18 -8.72
C ASN A 192 2.31 -17.69 -8.66
N TYR A 193 2.01 -16.84 -7.69
CA TYR A 193 0.70 -16.21 -7.50
C TYR A 193 0.85 -14.70 -7.35
N PRO A 194 0.03 -13.87 -8.06
CA PRO A 194 0.18 -12.42 -8.04
C PRO A 194 -0.12 -11.79 -6.67
N PRO A 195 0.42 -10.60 -6.42
CA PRO A 195 1.36 -9.84 -7.26
C PRO A 195 2.79 -10.39 -7.20
N LEU A 196 3.51 -10.24 -8.31
CA LEU A 196 4.89 -10.71 -8.51
C LEU A 196 5.86 -9.54 -8.63
#